data_8ba00dabada51858f6c4a402360e7548
#
_entry.id   8ba00dabada51858f6c4a402360e7548
#
_cell.length_a   1.000
_cell.length_b   1.000
_cell.length_c   1.000
_cell.angle_alpha   90.00
_cell.angle_beta   90.00
_cell.angle_gamma   90.00
#
_symmetry.space_group_name_H-M   'P 1'
#
loop_
_entity.id
_entity.type
_entity.pdbx_description
1 polymer ?
#
loop_
_entity_poly.entity_id
_entity_poly.type
_entity_poly.pdbx_seq_one_letter_code
_entity_poly.pdbx_strand_id
1 'polypeptide(L)'
;MSDINFIVLNDPGKPKMTHQLIIAGNWKMNLLRDGSRRLISDLQKGYTFGSAMRVILIPPATLLGSIADQIRNSPFFLGAQNCHEERFGAFTGEISAEMLADLGCKYVVLGHSERRTLFGETNTQIRARASSALDFGLTAIICVGESIEQRQAGLAMDTVSKQLEECVGSEANSNNCIIAYEPIWAIGTGKTAELQDIEEMHRHIRNVLIAKSAAGNYIPILYG
;
A
#
# COMPACT_ATOMS: atom_id res chain seq x y z
N MET A 1 18.99 -8.37 3.31
CA MET A 1 18.39 -7.13 3.84
C MET A 1 17.14 -6.90 3.01
N SER A 2 15.97 -7.01 3.62
CA SER A 2 14.69 -6.89 2.93
C SER A 2 14.41 -5.41 2.69
N ASP A 3 14.12 -5.08 1.44
CA ASP A 3 13.75 -3.74 1.01
C ASP A 3 12.47 -3.31 1.72
N ILE A 4 12.60 -2.37 2.66
CA ILE A 4 11.46 -1.71 3.31
C ILE A 4 11.11 -0.55 2.39
N ASN A 5 10.02 -0.70 1.65
CA ASN A 5 9.63 0.26 0.63
C ASN A 5 8.32 0.94 1.02
N PHE A 6 8.36 2.19 1.29
CA PHE A 6 7.34 3.24 1.14
C PHE A 6 7.60 4.41 2.11
N ILE A 7 8.05 5.53 1.59
CA ILE A 7 8.27 6.78 2.33
C ILE A 7 7.36 7.87 1.74
N VAL A 8 6.66 8.62 2.59
CA VAL A 8 5.91 9.81 2.15
C VAL A 8 6.89 10.96 1.93
N LEU A 9 6.88 11.53 0.73
CA LEU A 9 7.52 12.82 0.45
C LEU A 9 6.50 13.94 0.65
N ASN A 10 6.84 14.92 1.50
CA ASN A 10 6.03 16.14 1.68
C ASN A 10 6.07 16.99 0.41
N ASP A 11 4.90 17.44 -0.04
CA ASP A 11 4.77 18.45 -1.12
C ASP A 11 5.27 19.82 -0.60
N PRO A 12 6.36 20.41 -1.14
CA PRO A 12 6.97 21.62 -0.60
C PRO A 12 6.17 22.91 -0.84
N GLY A 13 5.01 22.86 -1.49
CA GLY A 13 4.25 24.04 -1.93
C GLY A 13 2.97 24.37 -1.17
N LYS A 14 2.57 23.66 -0.11
CA LYS A 14 1.29 23.88 0.58
C LYS A 14 1.45 24.20 2.08
N PRO A 15 0.49 24.98 2.67
CA PRO A 15 0.52 25.28 4.10
C PRO A 15 0.58 23.98 4.90
N LYS A 16 1.36 24.00 5.99
CA LYS A 16 1.58 22.86 6.91
C LYS A 16 0.27 22.22 7.34
N MET A 17 -0.32 21.40 6.48
CA MET A 17 -1.18 20.33 6.95
C MET A 17 -0.23 19.26 7.49
N THR A 18 -0.37 18.96 8.76
CA THR A 18 0.40 17.92 9.45
C THR A 18 0.02 16.56 8.88
N HIS A 19 0.51 16.25 7.67
CA HIS A 19 0.42 14.90 7.16
C HIS A 19 1.31 14.03 8.01
N GLN A 20 0.67 13.13 8.75
CA GLN A 20 1.38 12.10 9.49
C GLN A 20 2.24 11.30 8.50
N LEU A 21 3.53 11.18 8.77
CA LEU A 21 4.42 10.35 7.96
C LEU A 21 3.94 8.89 8.02
N ILE A 22 3.83 8.23 6.87
CA ILE A 22 3.43 6.83 6.78
C ILE A 22 4.61 6.01 6.28
N ILE A 23 4.98 4.98 7.02
CA ILE A 23 5.93 3.95 6.60
C ILE A 23 5.18 2.62 6.56
N ALA A 24 5.09 2.01 5.37
CA ALA A 24 4.47 0.71 5.16
C ALA A 24 5.53 -0.32 4.79
N GLY A 25 5.79 -1.25 5.68
CA GLY A 25 6.78 -2.32 5.47
C GLY A 25 6.14 -3.57 4.89
N ASN A 26 6.19 -3.75 3.57
CA ASN A 26 5.76 -4.99 2.92
C ASN A 26 6.87 -6.04 3.04
N TRP A 27 6.64 -7.08 3.83
CA TRP A 27 7.63 -8.15 4.04
C TRP A 27 7.71 -9.14 2.88
N LYS A 28 6.80 -9.01 1.93
CA LYS A 28 6.67 -9.97 0.82
C LYS A 28 6.63 -11.40 1.37
N MET A 29 7.25 -12.38 0.70
CA MET A 29 7.30 -13.77 1.15
C MET A 29 8.57 -14.02 1.97
N ASN A 30 8.74 -13.30 3.09
CA ASN A 30 9.91 -13.40 3.96
C ASN A 30 9.52 -13.59 5.42
N LEU A 31 10.49 -14.09 6.20
CA LEU A 31 10.47 -14.35 7.61
C LEU A 31 9.63 -15.56 8.06
N LEU A 32 10.15 -16.18 9.10
CA LEU A 32 9.49 -17.22 9.88
C LEU A 32 9.14 -16.66 11.27
N ARG A 33 8.40 -17.42 12.07
CA ARG A 33 7.88 -16.97 13.38
C ARG A 33 8.93 -16.31 14.28
N ASP A 34 10.08 -16.96 14.45
CA ASP A 34 11.11 -16.44 15.37
C ASP A 34 11.80 -15.18 14.84
N GLY A 35 12.01 -15.12 13.51
CA GLY A 35 12.53 -13.93 12.85
C GLY A 35 11.58 -12.75 12.97
N SER A 36 10.26 -12.98 12.76
CA SER A 36 9.24 -11.95 12.87
C SER A 36 9.13 -11.42 14.31
N ARG A 37 9.15 -12.31 15.32
CA ARG A 37 9.11 -11.91 16.74
C ARG A 37 10.30 -11.04 17.12
N ARG A 38 11.50 -11.41 16.69
CA ARG A 38 12.72 -10.61 16.95
C ARG A 38 12.60 -9.23 16.29
N LEU A 39 12.23 -9.17 15.00
CA LEU A 39 12.07 -7.92 14.29
C LEU A 39 11.07 -6.97 14.97
N ILE A 40 9.90 -7.48 15.37
CA ILE A 40 8.90 -6.67 16.09
C ILE A 40 9.46 -6.17 17.42
N SER A 41 10.12 -7.03 18.21
CA SER A 41 10.74 -6.64 19.48
C SER A 41 11.76 -5.52 19.29
N ASP A 42 12.59 -5.61 18.25
CA ASP A 42 13.62 -4.61 17.99
C ASP A 42 13.01 -3.29 17.49
N LEU A 43 11.97 -3.36 16.65
CA LEU A 43 11.19 -2.18 16.24
C LEU A 43 10.54 -1.49 17.45
N GLN A 44 9.94 -2.23 18.39
CA GLN A 44 9.33 -1.68 19.59
C GLN A 44 10.34 -0.97 20.49
N LYS A 45 11.55 -1.53 20.63
CA LYS A 45 12.63 -0.91 21.41
C LYS A 45 13.18 0.37 20.76
N GLY A 46 13.27 0.38 19.43
CA GLY A 46 13.83 1.50 18.67
C GLY A 46 12.82 2.60 18.33
N TYR A 47 11.52 2.39 18.56
CA TYR A 47 10.49 3.33 18.14
C TYR A 47 10.40 4.54 19.08
N THR A 48 10.74 5.73 18.56
CA THR A 48 10.77 6.99 19.32
C THR A 48 9.90 8.10 18.73
N PHE A 49 9.18 7.84 17.61
CA PHE A 49 8.53 8.89 16.82
C PHE A 49 7.13 9.30 17.30
N GLY A 50 6.54 8.55 18.24
CA GLY A 50 5.21 8.86 18.78
C GLY A 50 4.13 8.95 17.70
N SER A 51 3.19 9.88 17.85
CA SER A 51 2.06 10.07 16.91
C SER A 51 2.44 10.79 15.59
N ALA A 52 3.68 11.26 15.45
CA ALA A 52 4.14 11.93 14.24
C ALA A 52 4.29 10.97 13.05
N MET A 53 4.41 9.67 13.31
CA MET A 53 4.63 8.65 12.30
C MET A 53 3.65 7.50 12.47
N ARG A 54 3.11 7.01 11.34
CA ARG A 54 2.31 5.79 11.26
C ARG A 54 3.16 4.68 10.64
N VAL A 55 3.40 3.61 11.39
CA VAL A 55 4.15 2.44 10.90
C VAL A 55 3.18 1.28 10.68
N ILE A 56 3.12 0.78 9.46
CA ILE A 56 2.25 -0.31 9.03
C ILE A 56 3.13 -1.52 8.73
N LEU A 57 2.91 -2.61 9.44
CA LEU A 57 3.62 -3.88 9.25
C LEU A 57 2.76 -4.79 8.38
N ILE A 58 3.31 -5.25 7.25
CA ILE A 58 2.56 -6.03 6.25
C ILE A 58 3.27 -7.38 6.03
N PRO A 59 3.11 -8.32 6.97
CA PRO A 59 3.73 -9.64 6.91
C PRO A 59 2.96 -10.60 5.99
N PRO A 60 3.56 -11.77 5.65
CA PRO A 60 2.82 -12.91 5.08
C PRO A 60 1.63 -13.31 5.94
N ALA A 61 0.56 -13.82 5.30
CA ALA A 61 -0.68 -14.21 5.95
C ALA A 61 -0.47 -15.19 7.11
N THR A 62 0.50 -16.09 6.99
CA THR A 62 0.87 -17.09 8.03
C THR A 62 1.38 -16.48 9.34
N LEU A 63 1.73 -15.21 9.35
CA LEU A 63 2.26 -14.51 10.53
C LEU A 63 1.26 -13.50 11.12
N LEU A 64 0.16 -13.17 10.42
CA LEU A 64 -0.78 -12.11 10.82
C LEU A 64 -1.27 -12.26 12.26
N GLY A 65 -1.83 -13.43 12.63
CA GLY A 65 -2.37 -13.64 13.96
C GLY A 65 -1.31 -13.48 15.07
N SER A 66 -0.11 -14.03 14.86
CA SER A 66 0.96 -13.93 15.87
C SER A 66 1.51 -12.51 16.03
N ILE A 67 1.51 -11.72 14.95
CA ILE A 67 1.94 -10.33 14.97
C ILE A 67 0.85 -9.45 15.57
N ALA A 68 -0.43 -9.69 15.25
CA ALA A 68 -1.56 -9.01 15.86
C ALA A 68 -1.48 -9.04 17.39
N ASP A 69 -1.23 -10.22 17.95
CA ASP A 69 -1.07 -10.38 19.41
C ASP A 69 0.13 -9.60 19.96
N GLN A 70 1.25 -9.66 19.26
CA GLN A 70 2.49 -9.02 19.71
C GLN A 70 2.43 -7.48 19.68
N ILE A 71 1.69 -6.89 18.71
CA ILE A 71 1.61 -5.44 18.55
C ILE A 71 0.36 -4.81 19.20
N ARG A 72 -0.50 -5.58 19.86
CA ARG A 72 -1.79 -5.14 20.42
C ARG A 72 -1.72 -3.84 21.22
N ASN A 73 -0.67 -3.65 21.98
CA ASN A 73 -0.44 -2.47 22.82
C ASN A 73 0.74 -1.63 22.31
N SER A 74 0.99 -1.62 21.02
CA SER A 74 2.06 -0.87 20.38
C SER A 74 1.51 0.21 19.44
N PRO A 75 2.31 1.17 19.01
CA PRO A 75 1.91 2.20 18.05
C PRO A 75 1.89 1.70 16.61
N PHE A 76 2.14 0.40 16.38
CA PHE A 76 2.19 -0.18 15.05
C PHE A 76 0.80 -0.62 14.57
N PHE A 77 0.60 -0.54 13.27
CA PHE A 77 -0.59 -1.03 12.59
C PHE A 77 -0.30 -2.31 11.83
N LEU A 78 -1.28 -3.21 11.78
CA LEU A 78 -1.20 -4.42 10.99
C LEU A 78 -1.84 -4.19 9.62
N GLY A 79 -1.18 -4.64 8.56
CA GLY A 79 -1.69 -4.70 7.20
C GLY A 79 -1.53 -6.10 6.61
N ALA A 80 -2.34 -6.41 5.60
CA ALA A 80 -2.25 -7.64 4.84
C ALA A 80 -1.70 -7.38 3.44
N GLN A 81 -1.16 -8.41 2.79
CA GLN A 81 -0.53 -8.31 1.47
C GLN A 81 -1.51 -8.45 0.31
N ASN A 82 -2.73 -8.92 0.56
CA ASN A 82 -3.83 -9.06 -0.39
C ASN A 82 -5.12 -9.45 0.36
N CYS A 83 -6.27 -9.33 -0.32
CA CYS A 83 -7.53 -9.99 0.08
C CYS A 83 -8.32 -10.39 -1.15
N HIS A 84 -9.29 -11.29 -0.96
CA HIS A 84 -10.27 -11.66 -1.98
C HIS A 84 -11.43 -10.65 -2.03
N GLU A 85 -12.08 -10.52 -3.18
CA GLU A 85 -13.25 -9.65 -3.33
C GLU A 85 -14.51 -10.18 -2.64
N GLU A 86 -14.63 -11.50 -2.56
CA GLU A 86 -15.77 -12.13 -1.89
C GLU A 86 -15.55 -12.23 -0.38
N ARG A 87 -16.65 -12.06 0.35
CA ARG A 87 -16.67 -12.13 1.81
C ARG A 87 -16.38 -13.54 2.32
N PHE A 88 -17.00 -14.55 1.70
CA PHE A 88 -16.87 -15.97 2.02
C PHE A 88 -17.27 -16.83 0.82
N GLY A 89 -16.96 -18.12 0.82
CA GLY A 89 -17.38 -19.02 -0.24
C GLY A 89 -16.37 -20.12 -0.57
N ALA A 90 -16.55 -20.74 -1.75
CA ALA A 90 -15.72 -21.83 -2.23
C ALA A 90 -14.43 -21.29 -2.93
N PHE A 91 -13.60 -20.59 -2.18
CA PHE A 91 -12.35 -19.97 -2.64
C PHE A 91 -11.16 -20.52 -1.86
N THR A 92 -10.90 -21.82 -2.01
CA THR A 92 -9.84 -22.52 -1.26
C THR A 92 -8.49 -21.82 -1.42
N GLY A 93 -7.89 -21.40 -0.28
CA GLY A 93 -6.60 -20.72 -0.24
C GLY A 93 -6.69 -19.20 -0.20
N GLU A 94 -7.86 -18.60 -0.48
CA GLU A 94 -8.06 -17.15 -0.41
C GLU A 94 -8.38 -16.69 1.03
N ILE A 95 -8.16 -15.40 1.27
CA ILE A 95 -8.40 -14.72 2.54
C ILE A 95 -9.31 -13.53 2.27
N SER A 96 -10.47 -13.47 2.92
CA SER A 96 -11.40 -12.36 2.75
C SER A 96 -11.01 -11.13 3.58
N ALA A 97 -11.54 -9.96 3.18
CA ALA A 97 -11.36 -8.74 3.95
C ALA A 97 -11.95 -8.86 5.38
N GLU A 98 -13.06 -9.60 5.56
CA GLU A 98 -13.65 -9.89 6.87
C GLU A 98 -12.69 -10.65 7.79
N MET A 99 -12.03 -11.71 7.27
CA MET A 99 -11.03 -12.47 8.03
C MET A 99 -9.85 -11.60 8.46
N LEU A 100 -9.42 -10.68 7.61
CA LEU A 100 -8.34 -9.74 7.93
C LEU A 100 -8.77 -8.74 9.01
N ALA A 101 -9.97 -8.21 8.92
CA ALA A 101 -10.54 -7.30 9.93
C ALA A 101 -10.67 -7.97 11.29
N ASP A 102 -11.13 -9.23 11.33
CA ASP A 102 -11.23 -10.05 12.55
C ASP A 102 -9.87 -10.26 13.22
N LEU A 103 -8.79 -10.45 12.44
CA LEU A 103 -7.41 -10.52 12.94
C LEU A 103 -6.87 -9.16 13.42
N GLY A 104 -7.61 -8.05 13.25
CA GLY A 104 -7.18 -6.72 13.65
C GLY A 104 -6.37 -5.97 12.61
N CYS A 105 -6.29 -6.45 11.37
CA CYS A 105 -5.72 -5.67 10.27
C CYS A 105 -6.48 -4.34 10.10
N LYS A 106 -5.75 -3.29 9.78
CA LYS A 106 -6.29 -1.97 9.44
C LYS A 106 -6.02 -1.57 8.00
N TYR A 107 -5.10 -2.26 7.35
CA TYR A 107 -4.64 -1.97 6.01
C TYR A 107 -4.59 -3.24 5.17
N VAL A 108 -4.73 -3.09 3.85
CA VAL A 108 -4.46 -4.16 2.89
C VAL A 108 -3.83 -3.58 1.64
N VAL A 109 -2.75 -4.21 1.17
CA VAL A 109 -2.09 -3.89 -0.11
C VAL A 109 -2.85 -4.58 -1.22
N LEU A 110 -3.16 -3.84 -2.29
CA LEU A 110 -3.91 -4.35 -3.43
C LEU A 110 -3.23 -3.93 -4.73
N GLY A 111 -3.16 -4.87 -5.68
CA GLY A 111 -2.58 -4.62 -6.99
C GLY A 111 -1.08 -4.35 -7.00
N HIS A 112 -0.34 -4.88 -6.01
CA HIS A 112 1.12 -4.83 -6.00
C HIS A 112 1.69 -5.34 -7.33
N SER A 113 2.77 -4.73 -7.82
CA SER A 113 3.36 -5.03 -9.11
C SER A 113 3.64 -6.53 -9.33
N GLU A 114 4.12 -7.23 -8.31
CA GLU A 114 4.33 -8.69 -8.37
C GLU A 114 3.04 -9.43 -8.64
N ARG A 115 1.91 -9.02 -8.04
CA ARG A 115 0.61 -9.68 -8.24
C ARG A 115 0.03 -9.40 -9.63
N ARG A 116 0.19 -8.19 -10.14
CA ARG A 116 -0.17 -7.85 -11.51
C ARG A 116 0.63 -8.68 -12.51
N THR A 117 1.93 -8.82 -12.30
CA THR A 117 2.85 -9.49 -13.23
C THR A 117 2.78 -11.02 -13.12
N LEU A 118 2.84 -11.57 -11.89
CA LEU A 118 2.96 -13.02 -11.69
C LEU A 118 1.61 -13.74 -11.63
N PHE A 119 0.56 -13.06 -11.18
CA PHE A 119 -0.76 -13.65 -10.98
C PHE A 119 -1.83 -13.07 -11.93
N GLY A 120 -1.47 -12.11 -12.79
CA GLY A 120 -2.36 -11.54 -13.77
C GLY A 120 -3.51 -10.70 -13.17
N GLU A 121 -3.32 -10.11 -11.99
CA GLU A 121 -4.36 -9.29 -11.37
C GLU A 121 -4.73 -8.09 -12.22
N THR A 122 -6.01 -7.99 -12.56
CA THR A 122 -6.57 -6.90 -13.37
C THR A 122 -7.01 -5.73 -12.52
N ASN A 123 -7.12 -4.54 -13.12
CA ASN A 123 -7.63 -3.36 -12.43
C ASN A 123 -9.07 -3.56 -11.91
N THR A 124 -9.90 -4.30 -12.64
CA THR A 124 -11.27 -4.64 -12.21
C THR A 124 -11.28 -5.49 -10.94
N GLN A 125 -10.43 -6.51 -10.85
CA GLN A 125 -10.28 -7.32 -9.63
C GLN A 125 -9.76 -6.49 -8.46
N ILE A 126 -8.76 -5.63 -8.70
CA ILE A 126 -8.21 -4.74 -7.68
C ILE A 126 -9.29 -3.79 -7.15
N ARG A 127 -10.13 -3.25 -8.04
CA ARG A 127 -11.27 -2.41 -7.67
C ARG A 127 -12.27 -3.16 -6.80
N ALA A 128 -12.64 -4.38 -7.18
CA ALA A 128 -13.58 -5.22 -6.42
C ALA A 128 -13.03 -5.53 -5.02
N ARG A 129 -11.74 -5.89 -4.92
CA ARG A 129 -11.04 -6.14 -3.65
C ARG A 129 -10.94 -4.88 -2.79
N ALA A 130 -10.69 -3.71 -3.40
CA ALA A 130 -10.68 -2.45 -2.67
C ALA A 130 -12.07 -2.15 -2.08
N SER A 131 -13.15 -2.33 -2.84
CA SER A 131 -14.52 -2.17 -2.33
C SER A 131 -14.78 -3.11 -1.15
N SER A 132 -14.46 -4.40 -1.29
CA SER A 132 -14.60 -5.39 -0.20
C SER A 132 -13.80 -4.98 1.05
N ALA A 133 -12.57 -4.51 0.87
CA ALA A 133 -11.75 -4.03 1.99
C ALA A 133 -12.40 -2.86 2.74
N LEU A 134 -12.94 -1.89 2.00
CA LEU A 134 -13.63 -0.75 2.59
C LEU A 134 -14.90 -1.15 3.36
N ASP A 135 -15.66 -2.12 2.86
CA ASP A 135 -16.88 -2.64 3.50
C ASP A 135 -16.60 -3.22 4.90
N PHE A 136 -15.39 -3.73 5.12
CA PHE A 136 -14.94 -4.24 6.42
C PHE A 136 -14.05 -3.28 7.20
N GLY A 137 -14.01 -2.00 6.81
CA GLY A 137 -13.31 -0.95 7.52
C GLY A 137 -11.78 -1.01 7.41
N LEU A 138 -11.26 -1.70 6.39
CA LEU A 138 -9.83 -1.67 6.07
C LEU A 138 -9.51 -0.45 5.20
N THR A 139 -8.32 0.10 5.35
CA THR A 139 -7.77 1.09 4.43
C THR A 139 -7.05 0.36 3.30
N ALA A 140 -7.46 0.60 2.05
CA ALA A 140 -6.84 0.03 0.87
C ALA A 140 -5.55 0.81 0.50
N ILE A 141 -4.41 0.12 0.42
CA ILE A 141 -3.17 0.63 -0.17
C ILE A 141 -3.12 0.12 -1.61
N ILE A 142 -3.52 0.97 -2.55
CA ILE A 142 -3.61 0.61 -3.97
C ILE A 142 -2.29 0.93 -4.66
N CYS A 143 -1.63 -0.11 -5.18
CA CYS A 143 -0.38 0.00 -5.89
C CYS A 143 -0.61 0.34 -7.37
N VAL A 144 0.11 1.34 -7.85
CA VAL A 144 0.14 1.78 -9.24
C VAL A 144 1.58 2.01 -9.69
N GLY A 145 1.86 1.76 -10.96
CA GLY A 145 3.19 1.97 -11.50
C GLY A 145 3.32 1.45 -12.92
N GLU A 146 4.36 1.90 -13.59
CA GLU A 146 4.68 1.56 -14.97
C GLU A 146 5.92 0.67 -15.07
N SER A 147 5.99 -0.14 -16.14
CA SER A 147 7.17 -0.90 -16.50
C SER A 147 8.21 -0.04 -17.20
N ILE A 148 9.43 -0.59 -17.38
CA ILE A 148 10.49 0.11 -18.12
C ILE A 148 10.10 0.32 -19.59
N GLU A 149 9.40 -0.63 -20.19
CA GLU A 149 8.95 -0.56 -21.58
C GLU A 149 7.91 0.56 -21.74
N GLN A 150 6.95 0.65 -20.80
CA GLN A 150 5.95 1.72 -20.80
C GLN A 150 6.59 3.09 -20.63
N ARG A 151 7.58 3.20 -19.74
CA ARG A 151 8.31 4.45 -19.53
C ARG A 151 9.11 4.87 -20.77
N GLN A 152 9.84 3.94 -21.38
CA GLN A 152 10.61 4.21 -22.61
C GLN A 152 9.72 4.56 -23.80
N ALA A 153 8.51 4.03 -23.84
CA ALA A 153 7.51 4.36 -24.85
C ALA A 153 6.77 5.69 -24.59
N GLY A 154 7.09 6.41 -23.49
CA GLY A 154 6.39 7.64 -23.11
C GLY A 154 4.98 7.42 -22.54
N LEU A 155 4.62 6.19 -22.18
CA LEU A 155 3.28 5.79 -21.73
C LEU A 155 3.14 5.73 -20.19
N ALA A 156 4.13 6.20 -19.44
CA ALA A 156 4.14 6.09 -17.98
C ALA A 156 2.91 6.77 -17.33
N MET A 157 2.65 8.02 -17.71
CA MET A 157 1.52 8.79 -17.17
C MET A 157 0.16 8.19 -17.54
N ASP A 158 -0.01 7.77 -18.80
CA ASP A 158 -1.25 7.14 -19.27
C ASP A 158 -1.52 5.82 -18.57
N THR A 159 -0.46 5.01 -18.36
CA THR A 159 -0.55 3.75 -17.62
C THR A 159 -1.04 3.97 -16.20
N VAL A 160 -0.41 4.92 -15.48
CA VAL A 160 -0.78 5.22 -14.09
C VAL A 160 -2.16 5.86 -14.01
N SER A 161 -2.52 6.76 -14.94
CA SER A 161 -3.87 7.32 -15.02
C SER A 161 -4.93 6.23 -15.15
N LYS A 162 -4.75 5.31 -16.10
CA LYS A 162 -5.67 4.19 -16.31
C LYS A 162 -5.81 3.32 -15.06
N GLN A 163 -4.70 2.99 -14.38
CA GLN A 163 -4.73 2.22 -13.15
C GLN A 163 -5.53 2.96 -12.05
N LEU A 164 -5.31 4.26 -11.87
CA LEU A 164 -6.03 5.08 -10.89
C LEU A 164 -7.53 5.18 -11.22
N GLU A 165 -7.87 5.41 -12.48
CA GLU A 165 -9.25 5.52 -12.95
C GLU A 165 -10.04 4.24 -12.71
N GLU A 166 -9.44 3.10 -12.99
CA GLU A 166 -10.09 1.79 -12.90
C GLU A 166 -10.06 1.19 -11.48
N CYS A 167 -8.99 1.40 -10.69
CA CYS A 167 -8.84 0.78 -9.37
C CYS A 167 -9.42 1.61 -8.22
N VAL A 168 -9.36 2.97 -8.31
CA VAL A 168 -9.77 3.84 -7.21
C VAL A 168 -11.25 4.20 -7.33
N GLY A 169 -12.03 3.95 -6.31
CA GLY A 169 -13.44 4.24 -6.27
C GLY A 169 -13.80 5.69 -5.98
N SER A 170 -15.03 6.07 -6.28
CA SER A 170 -15.58 7.39 -5.93
C SER A 170 -15.71 7.60 -4.42
N GLU A 171 -15.79 6.51 -3.64
CA GLU A 171 -15.85 6.46 -2.18
C GLU A 171 -14.49 6.67 -1.50
N ALA A 172 -13.39 6.62 -2.29
CA ALA A 172 -12.03 6.75 -1.77
C ALA A 172 -11.76 8.15 -1.22
N ASN A 173 -11.16 8.18 -0.04
CA ASN A 173 -10.77 9.40 0.66
C ASN A 173 -9.54 9.17 1.54
N SER A 174 -9.06 10.19 2.25
CA SER A 174 -7.85 10.12 3.08
C SER A 174 -7.91 9.15 4.27
N ASN A 175 -9.11 8.69 4.65
CA ASN A 175 -9.27 7.79 5.79
C ASN A 175 -9.32 6.31 5.38
N ASN A 176 -9.61 6.02 4.10
CA ASN A 176 -9.85 4.67 3.64
C ASN A 176 -9.01 4.25 2.41
N CYS A 177 -8.23 5.17 1.85
CA CYS A 177 -7.42 4.90 0.66
C CYS A 177 -6.04 5.55 0.77
N ILE A 178 -5.03 4.84 0.33
CA ILE A 178 -3.65 5.28 0.14
C ILE A 178 -3.22 4.81 -1.25
N ILE A 179 -2.52 5.63 -2.00
CA ILE A 179 -1.89 5.22 -3.26
C ILE A 179 -0.43 4.94 -3.01
N ALA A 180 0.08 3.81 -3.50
CA ALA A 180 1.49 3.49 -3.48
C ALA A 180 2.02 3.50 -4.92
N TYR A 181 2.90 4.45 -5.24
CA TYR A 181 3.57 4.51 -6.52
C TYR A 181 4.79 3.61 -6.52
N GLU A 182 4.79 2.64 -7.40
CA GLU A 182 5.85 1.66 -7.59
C GLU A 182 6.47 1.83 -8.99
N PRO A 183 7.63 2.52 -9.15
CA PRO A 183 8.36 2.49 -10.42
C PRO A 183 8.91 1.08 -10.64
N ILE A 184 8.14 0.20 -11.32
CA ILE A 184 8.43 -1.25 -11.45
C ILE A 184 9.85 -1.48 -12.01
N TRP A 185 10.31 -0.57 -12.87
CA TRP A 185 11.66 -0.62 -13.47
C TRP A 185 12.80 -0.34 -12.48
N ALA A 186 12.49 0.22 -11.31
CA ALA A 186 13.47 0.48 -10.24
C ALA A 186 13.45 -0.61 -9.15
N ILE A 187 12.33 -1.36 -9.01
CA ILE A 187 12.17 -2.34 -7.93
C ILE A 187 13.07 -3.56 -8.19
N GLY A 188 13.99 -3.86 -7.24
CA GLY A 188 14.85 -5.06 -7.28
C GLY A 188 15.89 -5.07 -8.41
N THR A 189 16.03 -3.99 -9.18
CA THR A 189 16.95 -3.91 -10.32
C THR A 189 18.29 -3.27 -9.98
N GLY A 190 18.43 -2.70 -8.79
CA GLY A 190 19.56 -1.85 -8.41
C GLY A 190 19.54 -0.46 -9.03
N LYS A 191 18.53 -0.12 -9.84
CA LYS A 191 18.27 1.24 -10.33
C LYS A 191 17.43 1.97 -9.32
N THR A 192 17.69 3.24 -9.12
CA THR A 192 16.88 4.12 -8.26
C THR A 192 16.20 5.15 -9.15
N ALA A 193 14.91 5.39 -8.95
CA ALA A 193 14.24 6.52 -9.58
C ALA A 193 14.87 7.82 -9.05
N GLU A 194 15.07 8.79 -9.92
CA GLU A 194 15.55 10.09 -9.50
C GLU A 194 14.42 10.86 -8.81
N LEU A 195 14.78 11.77 -7.90
CA LEU A 195 13.80 12.57 -7.16
C LEU A 195 12.83 13.30 -8.09
N GLN A 196 13.33 13.81 -9.21
CA GLN A 196 12.53 14.49 -10.21
C GLN A 196 11.46 13.58 -10.83
N ASP A 197 11.80 12.30 -11.14
CA ASP A 197 10.86 11.33 -11.67
C ASP A 197 9.72 11.05 -10.67
N ILE A 198 10.08 10.94 -9.40
CA ILE A 198 9.13 10.68 -8.32
C ILE A 198 8.19 11.87 -8.13
N GLU A 199 8.74 13.09 -8.09
CA GLU A 199 7.95 14.32 -7.94
C GLU A 199 6.99 14.53 -9.11
N GLU A 200 7.43 14.28 -10.34
CA GLU A 200 6.61 14.41 -11.53
C GLU A 200 5.44 13.41 -11.48
N MET A 201 5.72 12.14 -11.20
CA MET A 201 4.67 11.13 -11.11
C MET A 201 3.73 11.37 -9.92
N HIS A 202 4.23 11.76 -8.75
CA HIS A 202 3.38 12.10 -7.61
C HIS A 202 2.45 13.28 -7.91
N ARG A 203 2.95 14.30 -8.62
CA ARG A 203 2.12 15.42 -9.08
C ARG A 203 1.05 14.96 -10.06
N HIS A 204 1.40 14.08 -10.99
CA HIS A 204 0.47 13.50 -11.94
C HIS A 204 -0.62 12.69 -11.22
N ILE A 205 -0.25 11.76 -10.32
CA ILE A 205 -1.20 11.00 -9.50
C ILE A 205 -2.15 11.92 -8.74
N ARG A 206 -1.62 12.97 -8.11
CA ARG A 206 -2.42 13.96 -7.38
C ARG A 206 -3.46 14.63 -8.28
N ASN A 207 -3.08 15.04 -9.48
CA ASN A 207 -3.98 15.68 -10.43
C ASN A 207 -5.10 14.73 -10.87
N VAL A 208 -4.79 13.47 -11.16
CA VAL A 208 -5.80 12.45 -11.49
C VAL A 208 -6.77 12.23 -10.33
N LEU A 209 -6.28 12.12 -9.10
CA LEU A 209 -7.12 11.94 -7.92
C LEU A 209 -8.04 13.14 -7.66
N ILE A 210 -7.55 14.37 -7.83
CA ILE A 210 -8.35 15.60 -7.70
C ILE A 210 -9.45 15.66 -8.77
N ALA A 211 -9.13 15.26 -10.00
CA ALA A 211 -10.12 15.21 -11.07
C ALA A 211 -11.24 14.19 -10.79
N LYS A 212 -10.94 13.10 -10.06
CA LYS A 212 -11.96 12.10 -9.66
C LYS A 212 -12.88 12.60 -8.55
N SER A 213 -12.35 13.28 -7.55
CA SER A 213 -13.15 13.81 -6.43
C SER A 213 -12.40 14.88 -5.64
N ALA A 214 -13.14 15.77 -4.96
CA ALA A 214 -12.55 16.75 -4.05
C ALA A 214 -11.72 16.08 -2.91
N ALA A 215 -12.10 14.88 -2.48
CA ALA A 215 -11.36 14.10 -1.49
C ALA A 215 -9.99 13.65 -2.00
N GLY A 216 -9.80 13.53 -3.32
CA GLY A 216 -8.55 13.15 -3.96
C GLY A 216 -7.37 14.06 -3.61
N ASN A 217 -7.63 15.32 -3.25
CA ASN A 217 -6.60 16.24 -2.79
C ASN A 217 -5.89 15.78 -1.49
N TYR A 218 -6.53 14.92 -0.71
CA TYR A 218 -6.06 14.52 0.62
C TYR A 218 -5.66 13.04 0.72
N ILE A 219 -5.89 12.24 -0.30
CA ILE A 219 -5.46 10.83 -0.31
C ILE A 219 -3.93 10.78 -0.24
N PRO A 220 -3.33 10.07 0.74
CA PRO A 220 -1.88 9.93 0.82
C PRO A 220 -1.31 9.21 -0.40
N ILE A 221 -0.11 9.63 -0.83
CA ILE A 221 0.66 8.98 -1.90
C ILE A 221 1.99 8.55 -1.29
N LEU A 222 2.29 7.27 -1.37
CA LEU A 222 3.56 6.68 -0.95
C LEU A 222 4.44 6.45 -2.19
N TYR A 223 5.74 6.43 -1.96
CA TYR A 223 6.75 5.99 -2.93
C TYR A 223 7.41 4.71 -2.43
N GLY A 224 7.64 3.71 -3.32
CA GLY A 224 8.35 2.50 -2.98
C GLY A 224 8.67 1.58 -4.15
#